data_9b5b56ff1688a027f198b91a8c718f55
#
_entry.id   9b5b56ff1688a027f198b91a8c718f55
#
_cell.length_a   1.000
_cell.length_b   1.000
_cell.length_c   1.000
_cell.angle_alpha   90.00
_cell.angle_beta   90.00
_cell.angle_gamma   90.00
#
_symmetry.space_group_name_H-M   'P 1'
#
loop_
_entity.id
_entity.type
_entity.pdbx_description
1 polymer ?
#
loop_
_entity_poly.entity_id
_entity_poly.type
_entity_poly.pdbx_seq_one_letter_code
_entity_poly.pdbx_strand_id
1 'polypeptide(L)'
;MDVFAVLPLTFVSGCFQLAVGKRSLYTVAVPIVFDQEIQVHYGQFYVQSRPDFFVGLIESIGGQANGLCGAAVPGLLFLITGLHTGHTSVTVEMLGAPAPIGDEWEDVVEASFRPATARVALVQWAGEASWPLPLAPIDYRVRYSATGMDRARRRDTLLAGEPLLDRYLLQLWPAPPAPDSVIRETSRCAAYWHAHARTLPSPRTRGKPNN
;
A
#
# COMPACT_ATOMS: atom_id res chain seq x y z
N MET A 1 26.58 -30.88 9.79
CA MET A 1 26.39 -30.13 8.53
C MET A 1 24.95 -30.40 8.08
N ASP A 2 24.01 -29.61 8.55
CA ASP A 2 22.59 -29.77 8.19
C ASP A 2 22.28 -28.86 7.04
N VAL A 3 21.99 -29.47 5.89
CA VAL A 3 21.56 -28.79 4.67
C VAL A 3 20.06 -28.47 4.85
N PHE A 4 19.74 -27.20 5.07
CA PHE A 4 18.34 -26.74 5.02
C PHE A 4 17.85 -26.78 3.58
N ALA A 5 17.00 -27.76 3.26
CA ALA A 5 16.28 -27.79 2.01
C ALA A 5 15.16 -26.76 2.05
N VAL A 6 15.20 -25.77 1.18
CA VAL A 6 14.12 -24.81 0.93
C VAL A 6 13.05 -25.52 0.10
N LEU A 7 11.88 -25.75 0.67
CA LEU A 7 10.72 -26.30 -0.03
C LEU A 7 9.84 -25.19 -0.62
N PRO A 8 9.15 -25.43 -1.74
CA PRO A 8 8.30 -24.42 -2.39
C PRO A 8 7.07 -24.08 -1.56
N LEU A 9 6.73 -22.80 -1.55
CA LEU A 9 5.51 -22.23 -0.97
C LEU A 9 4.34 -22.37 -1.98
N THR A 10 3.24 -23.00 -1.54
CA THR A 10 1.99 -23.01 -2.32
C THR A 10 0.98 -22.06 -1.69
N PHE A 11 0.36 -21.25 -2.52
CA PHE A 11 -0.64 -20.25 -2.13
C PHE A 11 -2.04 -20.90 -2.12
N VAL A 12 -2.75 -20.80 -0.99
CA VAL A 12 -4.19 -21.04 -0.90
C VAL A 12 -4.80 -19.84 -0.21
N SER A 13 -5.80 -19.26 -0.82
CA SER A 13 -6.50 -18.01 -0.43
C SER A 13 -6.43 -17.68 1.06
N GLY A 14 -5.66 -16.65 1.42
CA GLY A 14 -5.55 -16.09 2.78
C GLY A 14 -4.63 -16.80 3.78
N CYS A 15 -3.87 -17.83 3.36
CA CYS A 15 -2.98 -18.58 4.26
C CYS A 15 -1.66 -18.96 3.57
N PHE A 16 -0.52 -18.86 4.29
CA PHE A 16 0.77 -19.38 3.85
C PHE A 16 1.06 -20.74 4.49
N GLN A 17 1.58 -21.67 3.71
CA GLN A 17 2.05 -22.96 4.20
C GLN A 17 3.58 -22.98 4.29
N LEU A 18 4.11 -23.07 5.50
CA LEU A 18 5.52 -23.33 5.78
C LEU A 18 5.72 -24.81 6.09
N ALA A 19 6.46 -25.52 5.25
CA ALA A 19 6.84 -26.91 5.52
C ALA A 19 8.18 -26.93 6.29
N VAL A 20 8.13 -27.29 7.56
CA VAL A 20 9.32 -27.60 8.38
C VAL A 20 9.34 -29.11 8.60
N GLY A 21 10.46 -29.72 8.26
CA GLY A 21 10.72 -31.17 8.20
C GLY A 21 9.88 -32.08 9.11
N LYS A 22 9.24 -33.09 8.50
CA LYS A 22 8.31 -34.08 9.05
C LYS A 22 6.93 -33.54 9.51
N ARG A 23 6.03 -33.35 8.52
CA ARG A 23 4.58 -33.41 8.64
C ARG A 23 3.91 -32.57 9.74
N SER A 24 4.12 -31.26 9.71
CA SER A 24 3.09 -30.34 10.21
C SER A 24 3.05 -29.14 9.28
N LEU A 25 1.96 -29.00 8.55
CA LEU A 25 1.63 -27.82 7.76
C LEU A 25 1.02 -26.82 8.74
N TYR A 26 1.79 -25.84 9.14
CA TYR A 26 1.24 -24.71 9.88
C TYR A 26 0.71 -23.69 8.87
N THR A 27 -0.59 -23.51 8.87
CA THR A 27 -1.22 -22.38 8.19
C THR A 27 -1.04 -21.17 9.09
N VAL A 28 -0.13 -20.30 8.77
CA VAL A 28 -0.01 -19.00 9.46
C VAL A 28 -1.09 -18.10 8.88
N ALA A 29 -2.12 -17.84 9.66
CA ALA A 29 -3.12 -16.86 9.28
C ALA A 29 -2.44 -15.49 9.12
N VAL A 30 -2.58 -14.88 7.95
CA VAL A 30 -2.14 -13.50 7.71
C VAL A 30 -3.11 -12.60 8.48
N PRO A 31 -2.64 -11.79 9.44
CA PRO A 31 -3.56 -10.92 10.19
C PRO A 31 -4.07 -9.80 9.26
N ILE A 32 -5.26 -9.99 8.73
CA ILE A 32 -6.03 -8.94 8.05
C ILE A 32 -6.54 -8.00 9.14
N VAL A 33 -6.14 -6.73 9.06
CA VAL A 33 -6.54 -5.70 10.02
C VAL A 33 -7.61 -4.76 9.45
N PHE A 34 -7.83 -4.80 8.15
CA PHE A 34 -8.89 -4.09 7.45
C PHE A 34 -9.23 -4.82 6.15
N ASP A 35 -10.52 -4.99 5.84
CA ASP A 35 -11.00 -5.60 4.59
C ASP A 35 -12.42 -5.11 4.30
N GLN A 36 -12.53 -4.03 3.54
CA GLN A 36 -13.82 -3.39 3.23
C GLN A 36 -13.78 -2.64 1.90
N GLU A 37 -14.96 -2.32 1.40
CA GLU A 37 -15.13 -1.30 0.38
C GLU A 37 -15.00 0.09 1.01
N ILE A 38 -14.27 0.96 0.36
CA ILE A 38 -14.13 2.36 0.75
C ILE A 38 -14.57 3.29 -0.38
N GLN A 39 -15.10 4.44 -0.01
CA GLN A 39 -15.36 5.52 -0.96
C GLN A 39 -14.06 6.23 -1.29
N VAL A 40 -13.78 6.44 -2.57
CA VAL A 40 -12.67 7.27 -3.04
C VAL A 40 -13.18 8.49 -3.78
N HIS A 41 -12.49 9.60 -3.62
CA HIS A 41 -12.63 10.82 -4.38
C HIS A 41 -11.25 11.26 -4.89
N TYR A 42 -11.20 11.76 -6.11
CA TYR A 42 -9.96 12.17 -6.78
C TYR A 42 -8.92 11.04 -6.89
N GLY A 43 -9.39 9.77 -6.90
CA GLY A 43 -8.52 8.61 -7.08
C GLY A 43 -7.51 8.40 -5.95
N GLN A 44 -7.90 8.62 -4.69
CA GLN A 44 -6.96 8.59 -3.57
C GLN A 44 -7.59 8.24 -2.23
N PHE A 45 -6.78 7.64 -1.36
CA PHE A 45 -7.00 7.46 0.08
C PHE A 45 -5.65 7.44 0.79
N TYR A 46 -5.64 7.37 2.12
CA TYR A 46 -4.43 7.59 2.90
C TYR A 46 -4.25 6.58 4.03
N VAL A 47 -2.99 6.34 4.42
CA VAL A 47 -2.65 5.89 5.78
C VAL A 47 -1.89 7.03 6.44
N GLN A 48 -2.41 7.55 7.55
CA GLN A 48 -1.80 8.68 8.23
C GLN A 48 -1.74 8.48 9.75
N SER A 49 -0.70 9.05 10.33
CA SER A 49 -0.45 9.03 11.78
C SER A 49 -0.58 10.39 12.46
N ARG A 50 -1.10 11.39 11.72
CA ARG A 50 -1.39 12.75 12.19
C ARG A 50 -2.77 13.15 11.66
N PRO A 51 -3.78 13.28 12.52
CA PRO A 51 -5.18 13.47 12.10
C PRO A 51 -5.45 14.75 11.31
N ASP A 52 -4.71 15.83 11.57
CA ASP A 52 -4.95 17.16 10.97
C ASP A 52 -3.94 17.48 9.86
N PHE A 53 -3.35 16.47 9.24
CA PHE A 53 -2.25 16.65 8.31
C PHE A 53 -2.73 16.38 6.87
N PHE A 54 -3.03 17.45 6.15
CA PHE A 54 -3.30 17.36 4.71
C PHE A 54 -2.03 17.70 3.92
N VAL A 55 -1.63 16.79 3.03
CA VAL A 55 -0.51 16.97 2.11
C VAL A 55 -0.98 16.59 0.71
N GLY A 56 -0.59 17.37 -0.27
CA GLY A 56 -0.93 17.13 -1.66
C GLY A 56 -0.18 15.95 -2.27
N LEU A 57 -0.66 15.55 -3.44
CA LEU A 57 -0.07 14.47 -4.22
C LEU A 57 1.41 14.74 -4.54
N ILE A 58 1.72 15.95 -5.00
CA ILE A 58 3.07 16.30 -5.47
C ILE A 58 4.12 16.10 -4.37
N GLU A 59 3.82 16.57 -3.17
CA GLU A 59 4.70 16.41 -2.01
C GLU A 59 4.83 14.95 -1.57
N SER A 60 3.76 14.17 -1.75
CA SER A 60 3.70 12.78 -1.28
C SER A 60 4.48 11.82 -2.15
N ILE A 61 4.54 12.05 -3.47
CA ILE A 61 5.25 11.18 -4.44
C ILE A 61 6.54 11.78 -4.98
N GLY A 62 6.84 13.02 -4.66
CA GLY A 62 8.01 13.73 -5.19
C GLY A 62 9.32 13.02 -4.86
N GLY A 63 10.18 12.84 -5.87
CA GLY A 63 11.48 12.19 -5.74
C GLY A 63 11.44 10.67 -5.58
N GLN A 64 10.28 10.04 -5.76
CA GLN A 64 10.12 8.58 -5.76
C GLN A 64 10.20 7.99 -7.17
N ALA A 65 10.58 6.71 -7.26
CA ALA A 65 10.49 5.92 -8.48
C ALA A 65 9.04 5.46 -8.74
N ASN A 66 8.30 5.15 -7.67
CA ASN A 66 6.90 4.76 -7.72
C ASN A 66 5.97 5.96 -7.53
N GLY A 67 4.86 5.97 -8.25
CA GLY A 67 3.82 7.00 -8.17
C GLY A 67 2.49 6.50 -7.59
N LEU A 68 2.42 5.24 -7.10
CA LEU A 68 1.18 4.68 -6.56
C LEU A 68 1.10 4.75 -5.04
N CYS A 69 2.24 4.63 -4.37
CA CYS A 69 2.35 4.68 -2.91
C CYS A 69 3.29 5.82 -2.52
N GLY A 70 2.75 7.01 -2.35
CA GLY A 70 3.48 8.20 -1.93
C GLY A 70 3.87 8.12 -0.47
N ALA A 71 5.16 8.04 -0.18
CA ALA A 71 5.73 7.92 1.16
C ALA A 71 6.81 8.98 1.43
N ALA A 72 6.93 9.98 0.57
CA ALA A 72 7.94 11.03 0.70
C ALA A 72 7.72 11.96 1.90
N VAL A 73 6.51 11.95 2.46
CA VAL A 73 6.15 12.77 3.64
C VAL A 73 6.08 11.88 4.88
N PRO A 74 6.88 12.17 5.93
CA PRO A 74 6.91 11.35 7.14
C PRO A 74 5.54 11.21 7.82
N GLY A 75 5.13 9.96 8.10
CA GLY A 75 3.88 9.65 8.79
C GLY A 75 2.64 9.65 7.90
N LEU A 76 2.82 9.71 6.57
CA LEU A 76 1.76 9.64 5.56
C LEU A 76 2.12 8.61 4.48
N LEU A 77 1.14 7.79 4.10
CA LEU A 77 1.09 7.12 2.81
C LEU A 77 -0.06 7.72 1.99
N PHE A 78 0.24 8.18 0.80
CA PHE A 78 -0.73 8.67 -0.19
C PHE A 78 -0.94 7.57 -1.23
N LEU A 79 -2.12 6.96 -1.24
CA LEU A 79 -2.40 5.77 -2.03
C LEU A 79 -3.31 6.12 -3.20
N ILE A 80 -2.82 5.86 -4.42
CA ILE A 80 -3.50 6.21 -5.67
C ILE A 80 -4.31 5.03 -6.17
N THR A 81 -5.55 5.30 -6.60
CA THR A 81 -6.46 4.34 -7.22
C THR A 81 -6.64 4.60 -8.71
N GLY A 82 -7.12 3.59 -9.45
CA GLY A 82 -7.54 3.75 -10.84
C GLY A 82 -8.86 4.49 -10.93
N LEU A 83 -9.82 4.15 -10.05
CA LEU A 83 -11.10 4.82 -9.96
C LEU A 83 -10.94 6.25 -9.41
N HIS A 84 -11.55 7.24 -10.10
CA HIS A 84 -11.51 8.62 -9.64
C HIS A 84 -12.54 8.88 -8.51
N THR A 85 -13.78 8.40 -8.68
CA THR A 85 -14.86 8.61 -7.70
C THR A 85 -15.74 7.36 -7.61
N GLY A 86 -16.03 6.90 -6.40
CA GLY A 86 -16.89 5.74 -6.13
C GLY A 86 -16.26 4.76 -5.16
N HIS A 87 -16.72 3.51 -5.15
CA HIS A 87 -16.26 2.49 -4.23
C HIS A 87 -15.18 1.60 -4.84
N THR A 88 -14.18 1.27 -4.04
CA THR A 88 -13.13 0.29 -4.36
C THR A 88 -12.89 -0.63 -3.17
N SER A 89 -12.36 -1.83 -3.43
CA SER A 89 -12.01 -2.78 -2.36
C SER A 89 -10.60 -2.54 -1.86
N VAL A 90 -10.44 -2.46 -0.54
CA VAL A 90 -9.14 -2.30 0.11
C VAL A 90 -8.98 -3.34 1.22
N THR A 91 -7.89 -4.07 1.16
CA THR A 91 -7.45 -4.98 2.22
C THR A 91 -6.14 -4.47 2.81
N VAL A 92 -5.99 -4.50 4.13
CA VAL A 92 -4.74 -4.18 4.83
C VAL A 92 -4.30 -5.37 5.66
N GLU A 93 -3.06 -5.80 5.46
CA GLU A 93 -2.45 -6.93 6.15
C GLU A 93 -1.22 -6.50 6.95
N MET A 94 -1.11 -7.01 8.17
CA MET A 94 0.09 -6.88 9.01
C MET A 94 0.87 -8.17 8.97
N LEU A 95 2.10 -8.11 8.49
CA LEU A 95 2.95 -9.28 8.29
C LEU A 95 4.16 -9.24 9.24
N GLY A 96 4.70 -10.41 9.59
CA GLY A 96 5.99 -10.52 10.28
C GLY A 96 7.20 -10.42 9.33
N ALA A 97 6.99 -10.73 8.04
CA ALA A 97 7.99 -10.72 6.97
C ALA A 97 7.29 -10.56 5.62
N PRO A 98 8.01 -10.20 4.52
CA PRO A 98 7.40 -10.05 3.21
C PRO A 98 6.79 -11.37 2.72
N ALA A 99 5.55 -11.29 2.24
CA ALA A 99 4.86 -12.41 1.61
C ALA A 99 5.21 -12.54 0.11
N PRO A 100 5.05 -13.72 -0.51
CA PRO A 100 5.06 -13.86 -1.96
C PRO A 100 4.02 -12.94 -2.61
N ILE A 101 4.31 -12.49 -3.82
CA ILE A 101 3.40 -11.65 -4.60
C ILE A 101 2.53 -12.58 -5.45
N GLY A 102 1.21 -12.49 -5.26
CA GLY A 102 0.25 -13.23 -6.07
C GLY A 102 0.24 -12.78 -7.54
N ASP A 103 -0.10 -13.72 -8.43
CA ASP A 103 -0.14 -13.45 -9.88
C ASP A 103 -1.37 -12.61 -10.28
N GLU A 104 -2.36 -12.50 -9.40
CA GLU A 104 -3.57 -11.69 -9.58
C GLU A 104 -3.34 -10.18 -9.53
N TRP A 105 -2.19 -9.73 -9.02
CA TRP A 105 -1.84 -8.33 -8.92
C TRP A 105 -1.15 -7.83 -10.19
N GLU A 106 -1.74 -6.84 -10.83
CA GLU A 106 -1.23 -6.23 -12.07
C GLU A 106 -0.07 -5.25 -11.80
N ASP A 107 -0.20 -4.47 -10.73
CA ASP A 107 0.77 -3.46 -10.35
C ASP A 107 1.18 -3.64 -8.90
N VAL A 108 2.48 -3.59 -8.62
CA VAL A 108 3.03 -3.79 -7.27
C VAL A 108 4.18 -2.83 -7.05
N VAL A 109 4.10 -2.06 -5.97
CA VAL A 109 5.15 -1.15 -5.54
C VAL A 109 5.51 -1.37 -4.08
N GLU A 110 6.72 -1.01 -3.70
CA GLU A 110 7.16 -0.99 -2.31
C GLU A 110 7.71 0.38 -1.93
N ALA A 111 7.45 0.77 -0.68
CA ALA A 111 7.96 1.98 -0.06
C ALA A 111 8.36 1.71 1.40
N SER A 112 8.98 2.68 2.05
CA SER A 112 9.23 2.65 3.49
C SER A 112 8.27 3.61 4.18
N PHE A 113 7.76 3.20 5.35
CA PHE A 113 6.84 3.98 6.14
C PHE A 113 7.21 3.92 7.62
N ARG A 114 7.21 5.09 8.27
CA ARG A 114 7.32 5.19 9.72
C ARG A 114 6.19 6.07 10.24
N PRO A 115 5.25 5.54 11.03
CA PRO A 115 4.25 6.34 11.71
C PRO A 115 4.92 7.39 12.61
N ALA A 116 4.41 8.61 12.60
CA ALA A 116 4.87 9.68 13.49
C ALA A 116 4.37 9.49 14.93
N THR A 117 3.24 8.81 15.08
CA THR A 117 2.61 8.47 16.38
C THR A 117 1.98 7.09 16.30
N ALA A 118 1.58 6.51 17.44
CA ALA A 118 0.82 5.26 17.50
C ALA A 118 -0.66 5.40 17.05
N ARG A 119 -1.14 6.63 16.81
CA ARG A 119 -2.48 6.87 16.26
C ARG A 119 -2.42 6.87 14.74
N VAL A 120 -2.55 5.69 14.16
CA VAL A 120 -2.54 5.49 12.71
C VAL A 120 -3.93 5.10 12.25
N ALA A 121 -4.34 5.65 11.12
CA ALA A 121 -5.62 5.30 10.52
C ALA A 121 -5.51 5.21 8.98
N LEU A 122 -6.32 4.33 8.39
CA LEU A 122 -6.71 4.40 6.99
C LEU A 122 -7.79 5.48 6.90
N VAL A 123 -7.67 6.39 5.94
CA VAL A 123 -8.51 7.59 5.88
C VAL A 123 -8.94 7.84 4.44
N GLN A 124 -10.22 8.08 4.24
CA GLN A 124 -10.78 8.54 2.97
C GLN A 124 -10.42 10.00 2.69
N TRP A 125 -10.63 10.40 1.45
CA TRP A 125 -10.44 11.79 1.05
C TRP A 125 -11.18 12.77 1.99
N ALA A 126 -10.55 13.90 2.30
CA ALA A 126 -11.06 14.93 3.22
C ALA A 126 -11.45 14.42 4.64
N GLY A 127 -11.06 13.19 5.01
CA GLY A 127 -11.40 12.65 6.32
C GLY A 127 -12.86 12.20 6.46
N GLU A 128 -13.56 11.95 5.35
CA GLU A 128 -14.97 11.53 5.36
C GLU A 128 -15.25 10.29 6.17
N ALA A 129 -14.29 9.35 6.18
CA ALA A 129 -14.27 8.22 7.09
C ALA A 129 -12.84 7.82 7.44
N SER A 130 -12.67 7.20 8.60
CA SER A 130 -11.35 6.71 9.05
C SER A 130 -11.48 5.45 9.89
N TRP A 131 -10.50 4.57 9.77
CA TRP A 131 -10.43 3.30 10.50
C TRP A 131 -9.06 3.16 11.15
N PRO A 132 -8.99 2.93 12.48
CA PRO A 132 -7.72 2.76 13.18
C PRO A 132 -6.97 1.55 12.65
N LEU A 133 -5.65 1.69 12.49
CA LEU A 133 -4.73 0.60 12.16
C LEU A 133 -3.79 0.35 13.34
N PRO A 134 -3.54 -0.91 13.73
CA PRO A 134 -2.73 -1.26 14.91
C PRO A 134 -1.22 -1.18 14.60
N LEU A 135 -0.74 0.00 14.16
CA LEU A 135 0.65 0.23 13.79
C LEU A 135 1.41 0.93 14.92
N ALA A 136 2.55 0.35 15.32
CA ALA A 136 3.50 1.00 16.22
C ALA A 136 4.35 2.06 15.48
N PRO A 137 4.96 3.05 16.18
CA PRO A 137 5.83 4.05 15.56
C PRO A 137 7.25 3.51 15.29
N ILE A 138 7.35 2.41 14.54
CA ILE A 138 8.59 1.76 14.07
C ILE A 138 8.71 1.83 12.56
N ASP A 139 9.84 1.41 12.01
CA ASP A 139 10.04 1.36 10.57
C ASP A 139 9.34 0.13 9.96
N TYR A 140 8.60 0.35 8.89
CA TYR A 140 7.93 -0.66 8.08
C TYR A 140 8.39 -0.59 6.62
N ARG A 141 8.48 -1.75 5.98
CA ARG A 141 8.29 -1.83 4.53
C ARG A 141 6.80 -1.98 4.27
N VAL A 142 6.38 -1.37 3.19
CA VAL A 142 5.00 -1.35 2.73
C VAL A 142 4.97 -1.81 1.30
N ARG A 143 4.11 -2.78 0.99
CA ARG A 143 3.79 -3.18 -0.37
C ARG A 143 2.37 -2.77 -0.67
N TYR A 144 2.20 -2.04 -1.76
CA TYR A 144 0.91 -1.67 -2.30
C TYR A 144 0.71 -2.37 -3.63
N SER A 145 -0.28 -3.26 -3.69
CA SER A 145 -0.63 -4.06 -4.85
C SER A 145 -1.99 -3.65 -5.37
N ALA A 146 -2.13 -3.57 -6.69
CA ALA A 146 -3.35 -3.13 -7.36
C ALA A 146 -3.70 -4.06 -8.52
N THR A 147 -5.01 -4.22 -8.78
CA THR A 147 -5.53 -4.85 -10.00
C THR A 147 -6.78 -4.11 -10.48
N GLY A 148 -6.98 -4.06 -11.80
CA GLY A 148 -8.14 -3.43 -12.42
C GLY A 148 -8.04 -1.92 -12.60
N MET A 149 -6.89 -1.29 -12.33
CA MET A 149 -6.72 0.17 -12.39
C MET A 149 -7.10 0.77 -13.73
N ASP A 150 -6.76 0.14 -14.85
CA ASP A 150 -7.10 0.64 -16.19
C ASP A 150 -8.60 0.59 -16.47
N ARG A 151 -9.31 -0.41 -15.96
CA ARG A 151 -10.79 -0.49 -16.10
C ARG A 151 -11.45 0.62 -15.30
N ALA A 152 -11.03 0.77 -14.05
CA ALA A 152 -11.54 1.77 -13.13
C ALA A 152 -11.27 3.19 -13.68
N ARG A 153 -10.07 3.47 -14.16
CA ARG A 153 -9.73 4.77 -14.76
C ARG A 153 -10.57 5.10 -16.00
N ARG A 154 -10.87 4.12 -16.86
CA ARG A 154 -11.76 4.34 -18.03
C ARG A 154 -13.20 4.60 -17.61
N ARG A 155 -13.66 3.99 -16.52
CA ARG A 155 -15.00 4.21 -15.99
C ARG A 155 -15.12 5.57 -15.29
N ASP A 156 -14.04 6.04 -14.69
CA ASP A 156 -13.88 7.29 -13.94
C ASP A 156 -14.75 7.35 -12.68
N THR A 157 -16.05 7.27 -12.81
CA THR A 157 -17.00 7.34 -11.70
C THR A 157 -17.84 6.07 -11.63
N LEU A 158 -17.92 5.46 -10.45
CA LEU A 158 -18.72 4.28 -10.15
C LEU A 158 -19.88 4.66 -9.22
N LEU A 159 -21.09 4.32 -9.62
CA LEU A 159 -22.29 4.60 -8.84
C LEU A 159 -22.53 3.52 -7.78
N ALA A 160 -23.29 3.86 -6.76
CA ALA A 160 -23.64 2.90 -5.70
C ALA A 160 -24.36 1.66 -6.27
N GLY A 161 -23.90 0.47 -5.88
CA GLY A 161 -24.44 -0.82 -6.33
C GLY A 161 -23.88 -1.35 -7.65
N GLU A 162 -23.01 -0.60 -8.34
CA GLU A 162 -22.28 -1.11 -9.50
C GLU A 162 -21.14 -2.04 -9.04
N PRO A 163 -20.79 -3.08 -9.83
CA PRO A 163 -19.68 -3.98 -9.48
C PRO A 163 -18.33 -3.25 -9.38
N LEU A 164 -17.53 -3.59 -8.38
CA LEU A 164 -16.20 -3.03 -8.20
C LEU A 164 -15.29 -3.34 -9.40
N LEU A 165 -14.49 -2.38 -9.80
CA LEU A 165 -13.62 -2.47 -10.97
C LEU A 165 -12.15 -2.66 -10.61
N ASP A 166 -11.74 -2.12 -9.48
CA ASP A 166 -10.37 -2.20 -8.97
C ASP A 166 -10.36 -2.67 -7.51
N ARG A 167 -9.25 -3.23 -7.10
CA ARG A 167 -9.01 -3.66 -5.72
C ARG A 167 -7.55 -3.45 -5.35
N TYR A 168 -7.31 -3.29 -4.06
CA TYR A 168 -6.01 -2.94 -3.51
C TYR A 168 -5.68 -3.78 -2.29
N LEU A 169 -4.41 -4.15 -2.18
CA LEU A 169 -3.84 -4.82 -1.01
C LEU A 169 -2.67 -3.99 -0.49
N LEU A 170 -2.74 -3.58 0.76
CA LEU A 170 -1.67 -2.93 1.48
C LEU A 170 -1.09 -3.89 2.52
N GLN A 171 0.14 -4.31 2.33
CA GLN A 171 0.87 -5.18 3.24
C GLN A 171 1.95 -4.40 3.95
N LEU A 172 2.02 -4.51 5.29
CA LEU A 172 3.05 -3.85 6.08
C LEU A 172 3.81 -4.88 6.93
N TRP A 173 5.13 -4.79 6.97
CA TRP A 173 5.96 -5.61 7.86
C TRP A 173 7.11 -4.80 8.44
N PRO A 174 7.54 -5.07 9.71
CA PRO A 174 8.70 -4.43 10.30
C PRO A 174 9.95 -4.71 9.47
N ALA A 175 10.63 -3.66 9.03
CA ALA A 175 11.89 -3.77 8.30
C ALA A 175 12.62 -2.41 8.30
N PRO A 176 13.95 -2.40 8.16
CA PRO A 176 14.71 -1.18 7.97
C PRO A 176 14.26 -0.40 6.74
N PRO A 177 14.38 0.93 6.74
CA PRO A 177 14.11 1.75 5.56
C PRO A 177 14.97 1.33 4.37
N ALA A 178 14.33 1.31 3.19
CA ALA A 178 14.99 1.07 1.92
C ALA A 178 14.36 1.98 0.84
N PRO A 179 15.04 2.25 -0.28
CA PRO A 179 14.46 2.99 -1.39
C PRO A 179 13.12 2.42 -1.82
N ASP A 180 12.24 3.27 -2.33
CA ASP A 180 11.01 2.84 -2.97
C ASP A 180 11.32 2.12 -4.30
N SER A 181 10.41 1.25 -4.71
CA SER A 181 10.61 0.44 -5.91
C SER A 181 9.31 0.10 -6.60
N VAL A 182 9.38 -0.03 -7.92
CA VAL A 182 8.34 -0.62 -8.76
C VAL A 182 8.71 -2.08 -8.98
N ILE A 183 7.92 -2.99 -8.42
CA ILE A 183 8.15 -4.45 -8.50
C ILE A 183 7.48 -5.04 -9.74
N ARG A 184 6.27 -4.57 -10.03
CA ARG A 184 5.48 -4.97 -11.21
C ARG A 184 4.72 -3.75 -11.73
N GLU A 185 4.75 -3.54 -13.05
CA GLU A 185 4.02 -2.49 -13.76
C GLU A 185 3.36 -3.13 -14.98
N THR A 186 2.03 -3.18 -14.97
CA THR A 186 1.24 -3.78 -16.07
C THR A 186 0.24 -2.79 -16.63
N SER A 187 -0.42 -2.01 -15.75
CA SER A 187 -1.44 -1.06 -16.19
C SER A 187 -0.83 0.24 -16.73
N ARG A 188 -1.54 0.85 -17.69
CA ARG A 188 -1.19 2.19 -18.19
C ARG A 188 -1.38 3.26 -17.11
N CYS A 189 -2.32 3.02 -16.20
CA CYS A 189 -2.57 3.90 -15.07
C CYS A 189 -1.34 3.97 -14.16
N ALA A 190 -0.76 2.83 -13.79
CA ALA A 190 0.45 2.76 -12.97
C ALA A 190 1.65 3.39 -13.70
N ALA A 191 1.86 3.04 -14.98
CA ALA A 191 2.92 3.60 -15.81
C ALA A 191 2.88 5.13 -15.87
N TYR A 192 1.67 5.71 -16.02
CA TYR A 192 1.47 7.16 -16.00
C TYR A 192 1.93 7.77 -14.66
N TRP A 193 1.50 7.20 -13.54
CA TRP A 193 1.84 7.74 -12.22
C TRP A 193 3.32 7.58 -11.89
N HIS A 194 3.95 6.47 -12.28
CA HIS A 194 5.39 6.28 -12.10
C HIS A 194 6.20 7.27 -12.94
N ALA A 195 5.80 7.48 -14.20
CA ALA A 195 6.43 8.49 -15.04
C ALA A 195 6.27 9.89 -14.43
N HIS A 196 5.09 10.23 -13.92
CA HIS A 196 4.83 11.52 -13.28
C HIS A 196 5.69 11.73 -12.02
N ALA A 197 5.75 10.76 -11.11
CA ALA A 197 6.55 10.84 -9.88
C ALA A 197 8.03 11.17 -10.16
N ARG A 198 8.60 10.54 -11.20
CA ARG A 198 10.00 10.77 -11.61
C ARG A 198 10.27 12.18 -12.14
N THR A 199 9.25 12.91 -12.56
CA THR A 199 9.39 14.31 -13.01
C THR A 199 9.35 15.30 -11.84
N LEU A 200 8.89 14.88 -10.68
CA LEU A 200 8.71 15.75 -9.53
C LEU A 200 10.00 15.86 -8.69
N PRO A 201 10.34 17.04 -8.20
CA PRO A 201 11.46 17.18 -7.28
C PRO A 201 11.15 16.51 -5.95
N SER A 202 12.19 15.99 -5.28
CA SER A 202 12.06 15.54 -3.89
C SER A 202 11.51 16.66 -3.00
N PRO A 203 10.64 16.35 -2.01
CA PRO A 203 10.16 17.33 -1.07
C PRO A 203 11.35 18.04 -0.41
N ARG A 204 11.29 19.37 -0.33
CA ARG A 204 12.29 20.12 0.43
C ARG A 204 12.20 19.69 1.88
N THR A 205 13.27 19.11 2.43
CA THR A 205 13.40 18.97 3.87
C THR A 205 13.26 20.37 4.45
N ARG A 206 12.15 20.62 5.17
CA ARG A 206 12.02 21.88 5.93
C ARG A 206 13.23 21.93 6.87
N GLY A 207 14.18 22.83 6.58
CA GLY A 207 15.31 23.08 7.45
C GLY A 207 14.80 23.31 8.87
N LYS A 208 15.53 22.75 9.85
CA LYS A 208 15.28 23.11 11.25
C LYS A 208 15.21 24.63 11.34
N PRO A 209 14.21 25.22 12.02
CA PRO A 209 14.25 26.63 12.32
C PRO A 209 15.58 26.89 13.03
N ASN A 210 16.37 27.82 12.50
CA ASN A 210 17.57 28.31 13.18
C ASN A 210 17.10 28.91 14.52
N ASN A 211 17.52 28.27 15.61
CA ASN A 211 17.45 28.87 16.94
C ASN A 211 18.41 30.05 17.02
#